data_6ebf3ad8a2c4aa7dbe3ba14c109188eb
#
_entry.id   6ebf3ad8a2c4aa7dbe3ba14c109188eb
#
_cell.length_a   1.000
_cell.length_b   1.000
_cell.length_c   1.000
_cell.angle_alpha   90.00
_cell.angle_beta   90.00
_cell.angle_gamma   90.00
#
_symmetry.space_group_name_H-M   'P 1'
#
loop_
_entity.id
_entity.type
_entity.pdbx_description
1 polymer ?
#
loop_
_entity_poly.entity_id
_entity_poly.type
_entity_poly.pdbx_seq_one_letter_code
_entity_poly.pdbx_strand_id
1 'polypeptide(L)'
;MKIGSAVPPPKAEAVKNKRPQLAIDQVFKTLRSGLKIYIERSGDGPKVVKGSQVKVHYDGWLAEDYSKFDSSRDKRRPFEFELGAGKVIKGWEEGLEGLRTGSKIQLIIPAKLAYGKAGVPSMGIPEDAELIFKVEVLKVT
;
A
#
# COMPACT_ATOMS: atom_id res chain seq x y z
N MET A 1 -6.06 4.32 12.34
CA MET A 1 -6.16 3.48 11.16
C MET A 1 -4.81 2.85 10.87
N LYS A 2 -4.76 1.54 10.81
CA LYS A 2 -3.49 0.83 10.64
C LYS A 2 -3.60 -0.24 9.58
N ILE A 3 -2.49 -0.50 8.89
CA ILE A 3 -2.37 -1.61 7.96
C ILE A 3 -1.51 -2.65 8.65
N GLY A 4 -2.12 -3.53 9.41
CA GLY A 4 -1.39 -4.52 10.17
C GLY A 4 -0.49 -3.90 11.24
N SER A 5 0.34 -4.71 11.84
CA SER A 5 1.33 -4.26 12.82
C SER A 5 2.66 -4.90 12.49
N ALA A 6 3.67 -4.09 12.24
CA ALA A 6 5.00 -4.55 11.91
C ALA A 6 6.02 -3.99 12.88
N VAL A 7 7.09 -4.74 13.09
CA VAL A 7 8.23 -4.21 13.81
C VAL A 7 9.01 -3.34 12.82
N PRO A 8 9.17 -2.03 13.12
CA PRO A 8 9.86 -1.14 12.17
C PRO A 8 11.32 -1.54 12.01
N PRO A 9 11.86 -1.43 10.78
CA PRO A 9 13.28 -1.70 10.58
C PRO A 9 14.13 -0.60 11.21
N PRO A 10 15.37 -0.92 11.62
CA PRO A 10 16.29 0.11 12.13
C PRO A 10 16.62 1.13 11.05
N LYS A 11 16.69 2.41 11.46
CA LYS A 11 17.01 3.50 10.53
C LYS A 11 18.38 3.31 9.85
N ALA A 12 19.34 2.80 10.60
CA ALA A 12 20.69 2.61 10.06
C ALA A 12 20.71 1.62 8.91
N GLU A 13 19.81 0.67 8.89
CA GLU A 13 19.70 -0.30 7.80
C GLU A 13 18.92 0.26 6.63
N ALA A 14 17.99 1.17 6.89
CA ALA A 14 17.12 1.73 5.85
C ALA A 14 17.92 2.39 4.73
N VAL A 15 18.97 3.13 5.06
CA VAL A 15 19.79 3.84 4.06
C VAL A 15 20.54 2.90 3.13
N LYS A 16 20.63 1.62 3.49
CA LYS A 16 21.31 0.61 2.68
C LYS A 16 20.34 -0.24 1.87
N ASN A 17 19.06 0.00 2.04
CA ASN A 17 18.03 -0.78 1.36
C ASN A 17 18.04 -0.50 -0.13
N LYS A 18 17.83 -1.55 -0.90
CA LYS A 18 17.67 -1.41 -2.33
C LYS A 18 16.27 -0.92 -2.65
N ARG A 19 16.16 -0.15 -3.72
CA ARG A 19 14.85 0.23 -4.22
C ARG A 19 14.06 -1.03 -4.55
N PRO A 20 12.80 -1.14 -4.10
CA PRO A 20 11.97 -2.28 -4.50
C PRO A 20 11.81 -2.31 -6.01
N GLN A 21 11.56 -3.50 -6.53
CA GLN A 21 11.38 -3.66 -7.97
C GLN A 21 10.05 -3.04 -8.37
N LEU A 22 10.12 -1.84 -8.93
CA LEU A 22 8.95 -1.05 -9.28
C LEU A 22 8.98 -0.68 -10.75
N ALA A 23 7.82 -0.29 -11.28
CA ALA A 23 7.73 0.27 -12.60
C ALA A 23 8.46 1.61 -12.65
N ILE A 24 8.84 2.04 -13.84
CA ILE A 24 9.44 3.34 -14.05
C ILE A 24 8.37 4.41 -13.75
N ASP A 25 8.77 5.49 -13.09
CA ASP A 25 7.81 6.54 -12.67
C ASP A 25 6.90 7.02 -13.78
N GLN A 26 7.40 7.11 -15.01
CA GLN A 26 6.62 7.61 -16.13
C GLN A 26 5.45 6.73 -16.52
N VAL A 27 5.42 5.46 -16.11
CA VAL A 27 4.28 4.56 -16.41
C VAL A 27 3.22 4.59 -15.33
N PHE A 28 3.48 5.29 -14.22
CA PHE A 28 2.46 5.46 -13.19
C PHE A 28 1.46 6.53 -13.64
N LYS A 29 0.18 6.26 -13.39
CA LYS A 29 -0.86 7.26 -13.59
C LYS A 29 -1.00 8.05 -12.30
N THR A 30 -0.98 9.38 -12.39
CA THR A 30 -1.17 10.25 -11.23
C THR A 30 -2.63 10.69 -11.21
N LEU A 31 -3.33 10.39 -10.12
CA LEU A 31 -4.71 10.78 -9.93
C LEU A 31 -4.77 12.21 -9.38
N ARG A 32 -5.97 12.80 -9.42
CA ARG A 32 -6.18 14.19 -8.98
C ARG A 32 -5.75 14.39 -7.52
N SER A 33 -5.92 13.37 -6.69
CA SER A 33 -5.52 13.42 -5.28
C SER A 33 -4.02 13.42 -5.05
N GLY A 34 -3.24 13.10 -6.08
CA GLY A 34 -1.80 12.94 -5.97
C GLY A 34 -1.36 11.49 -5.84
N LEU A 35 -2.31 10.57 -5.69
CA LEU A 35 -2.01 9.14 -5.67
C LEU A 35 -1.46 8.71 -7.02
N LYS A 36 -0.37 7.95 -7.02
CA LYS A 36 0.18 7.36 -8.23
C LYS A 36 -0.11 5.86 -8.22
N ILE A 37 -0.60 5.34 -9.34
CA ILE A 37 -0.98 3.94 -9.46
C ILE A 37 -0.47 3.36 -10.77
N TYR A 38 0.02 2.12 -10.70
CA TYR A 38 0.40 1.33 -11.85
C TYR A 38 -0.20 -0.06 -11.71
N ILE A 39 -0.95 -0.50 -12.71
CA ILE A 39 -1.56 -1.83 -12.70
C ILE A 39 -0.61 -2.78 -13.41
N GLU A 40 0.09 -3.62 -12.64
CA GLU A 40 0.99 -4.62 -13.21
C GLU A 40 0.24 -5.69 -13.96
N ARG A 41 -0.90 -6.10 -13.39
CA ARG A 41 -1.72 -7.17 -13.94
C ARG A 41 -3.17 -6.90 -13.57
N SER A 42 -4.04 -6.88 -14.57
CA SER A 42 -5.47 -6.76 -14.34
C SER A 42 -6.05 -8.13 -14.03
N GLY A 43 -6.85 -8.21 -12.98
CA GLY A 43 -7.59 -9.42 -12.68
C GLY A 43 -8.89 -9.47 -13.47
N ASP A 44 -9.60 -10.59 -13.38
CA ASP A 44 -10.85 -10.77 -14.07
C ASP A 44 -11.99 -11.24 -13.15
N GLY A 45 -11.73 -11.28 -11.85
CA GLY A 45 -12.73 -11.66 -10.87
C GLY A 45 -13.62 -10.49 -10.45
N PRO A 46 -14.39 -10.67 -9.36
CA PRO A 46 -15.29 -9.61 -8.88
C PRO A 46 -14.56 -8.31 -8.57
N LYS A 47 -15.25 -7.19 -8.79
CA LYS A 47 -14.71 -5.86 -8.55
C LYS A 47 -14.75 -5.50 -7.08
N VAL A 48 -13.75 -4.75 -6.65
CA VAL A 48 -13.74 -4.12 -5.32
C VAL A 48 -14.66 -2.91 -5.37
N VAL A 49 -15.70 -2.92 -4.57
CA VAL A 49 -16.62 -1.80 -4.44
C VAL A 49 -16.79 -1.46 -2.96
N LYS A 50 -17.38 -0.32 -2.66
CA LYS A 50 -17.64 0.05 -1.26
C LYS A 50 -18.47 -1.05 -0.59
N GLY A 51 -18.05 -1.44 0.60
CA GLY A 51 -18.69 -2.51 1.36
C GLY A 51 -18.11 -3.88 1.09
N SER A 52 -17.27 -4.03 0.07
CA SER A 52 -16.63 -5.32 -0.20
C SER A 52 -15.66 -5.69 0.91
N GLN A 53 -15.64 -6.99 1.25
CA GLN A 53 -14.55 -7.55 2.04
C GLN A 53 -13.43 -7.90 1.09
N VAL A 54 -12.25 -7.35 1.32
CA VAL A 54 -11.12 -7.47 0.41
C VAL A 54 -9.98 -8.19 1.12
N LYS A 55 -9.48 -9.24 0.50
CA LYS A 55 -8.32 -9.97 1.01
C LYS A 55 -7.15 -9.70 0.08
N VAL A 56 -6.03 -9.27 0.64
CA VAL A 56 -4.85 -8.89 -0.15
C VAL A 56 -3.58 -9.45 0.46
N HIS A 57 -2.55 -9.57 -0.37
CA HIS A 57 -1.16 -9.58 0.08
C HIS A 57 -0.53 -8.26 -0.31
N TYR A 58 0.31 -7.74 0.56
CA TYR A 58 0.98 -6.46 0.30
C TYR A 58 2.36 -6.40 0.93
N ASP A 59 3.17 -5.52 0.37
CA ASP A 59 4.44 -5.08 0.93
C ASP A 59 4.44 -3.56 0.90
N GLY A 60 4.97 -2.95 1.96
CA GLY A 60 5.04 -1.49 2.07
C GLY A 60 6.43 -1.01 2.44
N TRP A 61 6.87 0.05 1.76
CA TRP A 61 8.19 0.66 1.97
C TRP A 61 8.04 2.17 2.12
N LEU A 62 9.02 2.77 2.80
CA LEU A 62 9.15 4.22 2.80
C LEU A 62 9.80 4.64 1.49
N ALA A 63 9.25 5.68 0.85
CA ALA A 63 9.84 6.20 -0.39
C ALA A 63 11.19 6.85 -0.14
N GLU A 64 11.38 7.39 1.05
CA GLU A 64 12.57 8.14 1.44
C GLU A 64 13.85 7.29 1.40
N ASP A 65 13.79 6.06 1.88
CA ASP A 65 14.99 5.24 2.05
C ASP A 65 14.77 3.76 1.71
N TYR A 66 13.59 3.41 1.20
CA TYR A 66 13.19 2.05 0.81
C TYR A 66 13.23 1.05 1.95
N SER A 67 13.11 1.50 3.20
CA SER A 67 12.96 0.57 4.31
C SER A 67 11.56 -0.02 4.30
N LYS A 68 11.47 -1.33 4.42
CA LYS A 68 10.19 -2.02 4.48
C LYS A 68 9.61 -1.85 5.89
N PHE A 69 8.38 -1.32 5.98
CA PHE A 69 7.77 -1.10 7.29
C PHE A 69 6.66 -2.11 7.58
N ASP A 70 6.14 -2.79 6.56
CA ASP A 70 5.07 -3.77 6.77
C ASP A 70 4.99 -4.71 5.59
N SER A 71 4.51 -5.95 5.84
CA SER A 71 4.33 -6.95 4.80
C SER A 71 3.44 -8.08 5.31
N SER A 72 2.36 -8.34 4.59
CA SER A 72 1.50 -9.48 4.89
C SER A 72 2.21 -10.79 4.55
N ARG A 73 3.09 -10.77 3.54
CA ARG A 73 3.82 -11.96 3.11
C ARG A 73 4.84 -12.38 4.16
N ASP A 74 5.54 -11.41 4.76
CA ASP A 74 6.49 -11.69 5.83
C ASP A 74 5.80 -12.29 7.06
N LYS A 75 4.56 -11.88 7.31
CA LYS A 75 3.73 -12.42 8.38
C LYS A 75 3.05 -13.73 8.00
N ARG A 76 3.17 -14.13 6.74
CA ARG A 76 2.55 -15.34 6.17
C ARG A 76 1.04 -15.36 6.38
N ARG A 77 0.41 -14.20 6.26
CA ARG A 77 -1.01 -14.05 6.55
C ARG A 77 -1.60 -12.94 5.69
N PRO A 78 -2.56 -13.26 4.82
CA PRO A 78 -3.23 -12.20 4.04
C PRO A 78 -3.93 -11.22 4.96
N PHE A 79 -4.04 -9.99 4.51
CA PHE A 79 -4.72 -8.94 5.23
C PHE A 79 -6.13 -8.78 4.66
N GLU A 80 -7.11 -8.68 5.53
CA GLU A 80 -8.50 -8.57 5.14
C GLU A 80 -9.11 -7.30 5.71
N PHE A 81 -9.89 -6.59 4.91
CA PHE A 81 -10.52 -5.35 5.36
C PHE A 81 -11.77 -5.07 4.52
N GLU A 82 -12.64 -4.21 5.05
CA GLU A 82 -13.83 -3.76 4.33
C GLU A 82 -13.53 -2.42 3.67
N LEU A 83 -13.73 -2.34 2.33
CA LEU A 83 -13.50 -1.09 1.61
C LEU A 83 -14.56 -0.08 1.97
N GLY A 84 -14.15 1.16 2.23
CA GLY A 84 -15.05 2.26 2.54
C GLY A 84 -15.36 2.41 4.02
N ALA A 85 -14.85 1.52 4.88
CA ALA A 85 -15.12 1.57 6.31
C ALA A 85 -14.10 2.39 7.10
N GLY A 86 -13.13 3.02 6.43
CA GLY A 86 -12.10 3.81 7.11
C GLY A 86 -11.09 2.95 7.86
N LYS A 87 -10.96 1.69 7.50
CA LYS A 87 -10.06 0.75 8.19
C LYS A 87 -8.63 0.80 7.66
N VAL A 88 -8.43 1.37 6.48
CA VAL A 88 -7.11 1.48 5.84
C VAL A 88 -6.89 2.92 5.42
N ILE A 89 -5.65 3.22 5.03
CA ILE A 89 -5.30 4.58 4.61
C ILE A 89 -6.06 4.96 3.34
N LYS A 90 -6.24 6.27 3.15
CA LYS A 90 -7.04 6.79 2.02
C LYS A 90 -6.48 6.37 0.67
N GLY A 91 -5.16 6.29 0.55
CA GLY A 91 -4.54 5.85 -0.70
C GLY A 91 -4.95 4.44 -1.10
N TRP A 92 -5.20 3.57 -0.12
CA TRP A 92 -5.71 2.23 -0.40
C TRP A 92 -7.19 2.27 -0.77
N GLU A 93 -7.98 3.07 -0.03
CA GLU A 93 -9.41 3.20 -0.32
C GLU A 93 -9.61 3.66 -1.76
N GLU A 94 -8.83 4.63 -2.18
CA GLU A 94 -8.92 5.18 -3.54
C GLU A 94 -8.31 4.24 -4.58
N GLY A 95 -7.14 3.69 -4.28
CA GLY A 95 -6.38 2.90 -5.26
C GLY A 95 -6.98 1.53 -5.53
N LEU A 96 -7.65 0.93 -4.55
CA LEU A 96 -8.18 -0.43 -4.71
C LEU A 96 -9.61 -0.44 -5.23
N GLU A 97 -10.35 0.64 -5.09
CA GLU A 97 -11.73 0.69 -5.57
C GLU A 97 -11.77 0.49 -7.09
N GLY A 98 -12.61 -0.41 -7.54
CA GLY A 98 -12.79 -0.70 -8.96
C GLY A 98 -11.84 -1.75 -9.52
N LEU A 99 -10.85 -2.18 -8.76
CA LEU A 99 -9.97 -3.26 -9.20
C LEU A 99 -10.70 -4.59 -9.13
N ARG A 100 -10.24 -5.54 -9.93
CA ARG A 100 -10.81 -6.88 -9.93
C ARG A 100 -9.92 -7.84 -9.14
N THR A 101 -10.54 -8.87 -8.60
CA THR A 101 -9.82 -9.97 -7.96
C THR A 101 -8.80 -10.53 -8.95
N GLY A 102 -7.59 -10.75 -8.47
CA GLY A 102 -6.46 -11.20 -9.30
C GLY A 102 -5.55 -10.08 -9.76
N SER A 103 -5.94 -8.82 -9.50
CA SER A 103 -5.10 -7.68 -9.90
C SER A 103 -3.87 -7.57 -9.03
N LYS A 104 -2.76 -7.12 -9.64
CA LYS A 104 -1.54 -6.71 -8.95
C LYS A 104 -1.26 -5.26 -9.29
N ILE A 105 -1.05 -4.45 -8.28
CA ILE A 105 -0.82 -3.02 -8.48
C ILE A 105 0.36 -2.52 -7.66
N GLN A 106 0.88 -1.38 -8.07
CA GLN A 106 1.86 -0.61 -7.31
C GLN A 106 1.27 0.75 -7.03
N LEU A 107 1.45 1.23 -5.80
CA LEU A 107 0.95 2.52 -5.36
C LEU A 107 2.10 3.34 -4.81
N ILE A 108 2.13 4.64 -5.16
CA ILE A 108 2.99 5.60 -4.49
C ILE A 108 2.04 6.60 -3.86
N ILE A 109 2.03 6.64 -2.53
CA ILE A 109 0.99 7.32 -1.76
C ILE A 109 1.60 8.51 -1.03
N PRO A 110 1.16 9.75 -1.35
CA PRO A 110 1.65 10.90 -0.60
C PRO A 110 1.15 10.87 0.84
N ALA A 111 1.88 11.52 1.74
CA ALA A 111 1.58 11.47 3.17
C ALA A 111 0.13 11.83 3.49
N LYS A 112 -0.44 12.80 2.79
CA LYS A 112 -1.83 13.23 3.04
C LYS A 112 -2.86 12.14 2.81
N LEU A 113 -2.53 11.12 2.03
CA LEU A 113 -3.39 9.97 1.77
C LEU A 113 -2.93 8.75 2.56
N ALA A 114 -1.96 8.90 3.43
CA ALA A 114 -1.40 7.84 4.27
C ALA A 114 -1.49 8.24 5.74
N TYR A 115 -0.36 8.42 6.41
CA TYR A 115 -0.34 8.71 7.84
C TYR A 115 -0.06 10.17 8.17
N GLY A 116 -0.03 11.02 7.15
CA GLY A 116 -0.01 12.47 7.31
C GLY A 116 1.23 13.01 8.00
N LYS A 117 1.07 14.19 8.60
CA LYS A 117 2.18 14.86 9.28
C LYS A 117 2.68 14.08 10.48
N ALA A 118 1.80 13.43 11.19
CA ALA A 118 2.18 12.75 12.43
C ALA A 118 2.99 11.46 12.17
N GLY A 119 2.76 10.80 11.04
CA GLY A 119 3.35 9.50 10.79
C GLY A 119 2.89 8.46 11.79
N VAL A 120 3.64 7.37 11.90
CA VAL A 120 3.41 6.33 12.91
C VAL A 120 4.79 5.89 13.41
N PRO A 121 5.39 6.61 14.35
CA PRO A 121 6.75 6.30 14.81
C PRO A 121 6.94 4.87 15.29
N SER A 122 5.92 4.29 15.92
CA SER A 122 5.98 2.91 16.39
C SER A 122 6.12 1.90 15.24
N MET A 123 5.80 2.28 14.01
CA MET A 123 5.96 1.44 12.83
C MET A 123 7.14 1.89 11.97
N GLY A 124 7.91 2.85 12.43
CA GLY A 124 9.04 3.38 11.66
C GLY A 124 8.61 4.30 10.53
N ILE A 125 7.38 4.82 10.55
CA ILE A 125 6.87 5.73 9.54
C ILE A 125 7.04 7.15 10.06
N PRO A 126 7.96 7.94 9.45
CA PRO A 126 8.22 9.31 9.94
C PRO A 126 7.11 10.26 9.53
N GLU A 127 7.25 11.52 10.00
CA GLU A 127 6.35 12.60 9.62
C GLU A 127 6.42 12.83 8.12
N ASP A 128 5.29 13.15 7.53
CA ASP A 128 5.18 13.49 6.11
C ASP A 128 5.74 12.42 5.17
N ALA A 129 5.60 11.15 5.52
CA ALA A 129 6.20 10.07 4.76
C ALA A 129 5.37 9.69 3.52
N GLU A 130 6.03 9.69 2.37
CA GLU A 130 5.48 9.10 1.16
C GLU A 130 5.73 7.60 1.21
N LEU A 131 4.73 6.81 0.85
CA LEU A 131 4.79 5.36 0.97
C LEU A 131 4.69 4.69 -0.40
N ILE A 132 5.35 3.54 -0.52
CA ILE A 132 5.30 2.70 -1.70
C ILE A 132 4.67 1.37 -1.30
N PHE A 133 3.68 0.92 -2.07
CA PHE A 133 3.05 -0.38 -1.83
C PHE A 133 3.00 -1.21 -3.10
N LYS A 134 3.19 -2.51 -2.93
CA LYS A 134 2.77 -3.51 -3.92
C LYS A 134 1.63 -4.28 -3.31
N VAL A 135 0.51 -4.38 -4.03
CA VAL A 135 -0.69 -5.03 -3.52
C VAL A 135 -1.22 -6.02 -4.54
N GLU A 136 -1.56 -7.19 -4.06
CA GLU A 136 -2.22 -8.22 -4.87
C GLU A 136 -3.59 -8.49 -4.27
N VAL A 137 -4.65 -8.36 -5.09
CA VAL A 137 -6.02 -8.61 -4.64
C VAL A 137 -6.32 -10.09 -4.79
N LEU A 138 -6.48 -10.78 -3.66
CA LEU A 138 -6.66 -12.23 -3.63
C LEU A 138 -8.11 -12.66 -3.69
N LYS A 139 -9.00 -11.93 -3.01
CA LYS A 139 -10.40 -12.29 -2.91
C LYS A 139 -11.24 -11.06 -2.59
N VAL A 140 -12.43 -11.01 -3.19
CA VAL A 140 -13.41 -9.93 -2.94
C VAL A 140 -14.77 -10.59 -2.72
N THR A 141 -15.41 -10.27 -1.58
CA THR A 141 -16.74 -10.80 -1.26
C THR A 141 -17.70 -9.73 -0.78
#